data_8c4aeb51f9b260fea6026949b3289fb8
#
_entry.id   8c4aeb51f9b260fea6026949b3289fb8
#
_cell.length_a   1.000
_cell.length_b   1.000
_cell.length_c   1.000
_cell.angle_alpha   90.00
_cell.angle_beta   90.00
_cell.angle_gamma   90.00
#
_symmetry.space_group_name_H-M   'P 1'
#
loop_
_entity.id
_entity.type
_entity.pdbx_description
1 polymer ?
#
loop_
_entity_poly.entity_id
_entity_poly.type
_entity_poly.pdbx_seq_one_letter_code
_entity_poly.pdbx_strand_id
1 'polypeptide(L)'
;MSTAWLTHFGLSAAPFHKELPDAELWLPPSKQLVVDMMVEALRERASVVLLGEPGVGKTCVLRALRHRLASEPLELTYCHNVTLGRRDFYRQLCLALGMRPVATAGAVFFALSSHVEELGRERRAHPVFL
;
A
#
# COMPACT_ATOMS: atom_id res chain seq x y z
N MET A 1 20.69 23.60 -8.05
CA MET A 1 20.43 23.05 -9.39
C MET A 1 19.70 24.11 -10.21
N SER A 2 20.16 24.38 -11.45
CA SER A 2 19.61 25.45 -12.30
C SER A 2 18.14 25.15 -12.66
N THR A 3 17.24 26.06 -12.33
CA THR A 3 15.79 26.00 -12.69
C THR A 3 15.52 26.58 -14.09
N ALA A 4 16.57 26.94 -14.83
CA ALA A 4 16.46 27.57 -16.14
C ALA A 4 15.64 26.74 -17.16
N TRP A 5 15.72 25.40 -17.10
CA TRP A 5 14.94 24.53 -17.98
C TRP A 5 13.44 24.53 -17.66
N LEU A 6 13.06 24.69 -16.39
CA LEU A 6 11.64 24.83 -15.99
C LEU A 6 11.03 26.06 -16.66
N THR A 7 11.72 27.20 -16.55
CA THR A 7 11.29 28.45 -17.19
C THR A 7 11.26 28.34 -18.71
N HIS A 8 12.27 27.67 -19.31
CA HIS A 8 12.33 27.46 -20.76
C HIS A 8 11.12 26.66 -21.28
N PHE A 9 10.66 25.63 -20.54
CA PHE A 9 9.52 24.80 -20.92
C PHE A 9 8.20 25.26 -20.29
N GLY A 10 8.15 26.40 -19.62
CA GLY A 10 6.94 26.93 -18.96
C GLY A 10 6.40 26.05 -17.84
N LEU A 11 7.28 25.29 -17.16
CA LEU A 11 6.88 24.36 -16.11
C LEU A 11 6.95 25.04 -14.75
N SER A 12 5.92 24.81 -13.92
CA SER A 12 5.87 25.29 -12.53
C SER A 12 6.71 24.43 -11.57
N ALA A 13 6.93 23.16 -11.90
CA ALA A 13 7.69 22.19 -11.12
C ALA A 13 8.32 21.13 -12.01
N ALA A 14 9.28 20.37 -11.47
CA ALA A 14 9.91 19.26 -12.17
C ALA A 14 8.90 18.10 -12.39
N PRO A 15 8.55 17.74 -13.64
CA PRO A 15 7.48 16.79 -13.92
C PRO A 15 7.83 15.32 -13.56
N PHE A 16 9.13 15.03 -13.39
CA PHE A 16 9.62 13.67 -13.11
C PHE A 16 10.28 13.56 -11.74
N HIS A 17 9.75 14.28 -10.75
CA HIS A 17 10.28 14.24 -9.40
C HIS A 17 9.88 12.92 -8.71
N LYS A 18 10.81 12.27 -7.98
CA LYS A 18 10.54 11.01 -7.28
C LYS A 18 9.50 11.15 -6.15
N GLU A 19 9.40 12.35 -5.58
CA GLU A 19 8.51 12.70 -4.46
C GLU A 19 7.19 13.32 -4.93
N LEU A 20 6.81 13.08 -6.19
CA LEU A 20 5.51 13.54 -6.68
C LEU A 20 4.39 13.00 -5.77
N PRO A 21 3.41 13.83 -5.33
CA PRO A 21 2.27 13.36 -4.56
C PRO A 21 1.50 12.26 -5.30
N ASP A 22 0.92 11.31 -4.57
CA ASP A 22 0.20 10.18 -5.19
C ASP A 22 -1.00 10.65 -6.03
N ALA A 23 -1.61 11.78 -5.65
CA ALA A 23 -2.70 12.41 -6.39
C ALA A 23 -2.29 12.97 -7.77
N GLU A 24 -1.00 13.27 -7.95
CA GLU A 24 -0.45 13.84 -9.19
C GLU A 24 0.17 12.78 -10.09
N LEU A 25 0.12 11.51 -9.70
CA LEU A 25 0.66 10.41 -10.50
C LEU A 25 -0.17 10.22 -11.76
N TRP A 26 0.45 10.45 -12.90
CA TRP A 26 -0.15 10.07 -14.17
C TRP A 26 -0.07 8.57 -14.39
N LEU A 27 -1.20 7.95 -14.67
CA LEU A 27 -1.30 6.55 -15.04
C LEU A 27 -1.96 6.41 -16.40
N PRO A 28 -1.41 5.59 -17.31
CA PRO A 28 -2.10 5.26 -18.56
C PRO A 28 -3.40 4.47 -18.26
N PRO A 29 -4.42 4.51 -19.16
CA PRO A 29 -5.71 3.84 -18.94
C PRO A 29 -5.59 2.36 -18.56
N SER A 30 -4.62 1.65 -19.15
CA SER A 30 -4.37 0.23 -18.83
C SER A 30 -3.97 0.01 -17.36
N LYS A 31 -3.21 0.92 -16.76
CA LYS A 31 -2.82 0.84 -15.35
C LYS A 31 -3.91 1.35 -14.42
N GLN A 32 -4.71 2.33 -14.87
CA GLN A 32 -5.91 2.74 -14.12
C GLN A 32 -6.87 1.56 -13.97
N LEU A 33 -7.10 0.80 -15.05
CA LEU A 33 -7.92 -0.41 -15.00
C LEU A 33 -7.39 -1.43 -14.00
N VAL A 34 -6.06 -1.63 -13.93
CA VAL A 34 -5.45 -2.54 -12.94
C VAL A 34 -5.73 -2.05 -11.51
N VAL A 35 -5.61 -0.75 -11.25
CA VAL A 35 -5.95 -0.18 -9.92
C VAL A 35 -7.41 -0.42 -9.59
N ASP A 36 -8.34 -0.17 -10.53
CA ASP A 36 -9.76 -0.37 -10.32
C ASP A 36 -10.09 -1.84 -10.03
N MET A 37 -9.51 -2.78 -10.77
CA MET A 37 -9.64 -4.22 -10.51
C MET A 37 -9.10 -4.61 -9.12
N MET A 38 -7.98 -4.02 -8.69
CA MET A 38 -7.43 -4.27 -7.36
C MET A 38 -8.35 -3.73 -6.25
N VAL A 39 -8.92 -2.54 -6.43
CA VAL A 39 -9.88 -1.97 -5.46
C VAL A 39 -11.11 -2.86 -5.33
N GLU A 40 -11.69 -3.33 -6.43
CA GLU A 40 -12.84 -4.24 -6.41
C GLU A 40 -12.51 -5.55 -5.69
N ALA A 41 -11.37 -6.17 -6.01
CA ALA A 41 -10.95 -7.39 -5.34
C ALA A 41 -10.77 -7.19 -3.81
N LEU A 42 -10.20 -6.06 -3.41
CA LEU A 42 -10.01 -5.74 -1.99
C LEU A 42 -11.34 -5.45 -1.27
N ARG A 43 -12.32 -4.86 -1.94
CA ARG A 43 -13.69 -4.72 -1.41
C ARG A 43 -14.34 -6.08 -1.13
N GLU A 44 -14.07 -7.06 -1.99
CA GLU A 44 -14.49 -8.44 -1.82
C GLU A 44 -13.63 -9.24 -0.83
N ARG A 45 -12.66 -8.58 -0.17
CA ARG A 45 -11.70 -9.18 0.76
C ARG A 45 -10.82 -10.26 0.12
N ALA A 46 -10.61 -10.17 -1.19
CA ALA A 46 -9.71 -11.05 -1.91
C ALA A 46 -8.25 -10.61 -1.77
N SER A 47 -7.34 -11.56 -1.80
CA SER A 47 -5.91 -11.30 -1.91
C SER A 47 -5.53 -11.04 -3.36
N VAL A 48 -4.66 -10.07 -3.60
CA VAL A 48 -4.22 -9.68 -4.94
C VAL A 48 -2.71 -9.82 -5.05
N VAL A 49 -2.24 -10.32 -6.18
CA VAL A 49 -0.81 -10.39 -6.52
C VAL A 49 -0.57 -9.56 -7.77
N LEU A 50 0.29 -8.54 -7.66
CA LEU A 50 0.70 -7.71 -8.78
C LEU A 50 2.04 -8.20 -9.33
N LEU A 51 2.02 -8.81 -10.51
CA LEU A 51 3.19 -9.32 -11.21
C LEU A 51 3.55 -8.43 -12.40
N GLY A 52 4.83 -8.41 -12.73
CA GLY A 52 5.35 -7.68 -13.88
C GLY A 52 6.87 -7.53 -13.84
N GLU A 53 7.46 -7.23 -14.97
CA GLU A 53 8.90 -7.03 -15.09
C GLU A 53 9.39 -5.81 -14.30
N PRO A 54 10.68 -5.74 -13.94
CA PRO A 54 11.28 -4.52 -13.39
C PRO A 54 11.03 -3.32 -14.32
N GLY A 55 10.71 -2.17 -13.75
CA GLY A 55 10.51 -0.94 -14.52
C GLY A 55 9.12 -0.72 -15.11
N VAL A 56 8.22 -1.72 -15.14
CA VAL A 56 6.86 -1.53 -15.70
C VAL A 56 5.96 -0.59 -14.90
N GLY A 57 6.43 -0.10 -13.73
CA GLY A 57 5.70 0.87 -12.92
C GLY A 57 4.78 0.26 -11.87
N LYS A 58 5.09 -0.94 -11.34
CA LYS A 58 4.34 -1.56 -10.23
C LYS A 58 4.20 -0.63 -9.03
N THR A 59 5.27 0.06 -8.66
CA THR A 59 5.26 1.02 -7.55
C THR A 59 4.29 2.18 -7.81
N CYS A 60 4.17 2.65 -9.05
CA CYS A 60 3.20 3.69 -9.40
C CYS A 60 1.75 3.17 -9.25
N VAL A 61 1.48 1.92 -9.67
CA VAL A 61 0.18 1.27 -9.46
C VAL A 61 -0.15 1.16 -7.97
N LEU A 62 0.80 0.71 -7.14
CA LEU A 62 0.61 0.59 -5.69
C LEU A 62 0.40 1.95 -5.00
N ARG A 63 1.11 2.99 -5.44
CA ARG A 63 0.90 4.37 -4.95
C ARG A 63 -0.47 4.91 -5.33
N ALA A 64 -0.92 4.68 -6.56
CA ALA A 64 -2.26 5.05 -6.99
C ALA A 64 -3.35 4.25 -6.25
N LEU A 65 -3.12 2.96 -6.01
CA LEU A 65 -3.99 2.13 -5.17
C LEU A 65 -4.11 2.73 -3.77
N ARG A 66 -3.00 3.09 -3.13
CA ARG A 66 -3.00 3.75 -1.82
C ARG A 66 -3.84 5.02 -1.81
N HIS A 67 -3.71 5.86 -2.83
CA HIS A 67 -4.51 7.07 -2.96
C HIS A 67 -6.01 6.77 -3.10
N ARG A 68 -6.37 5.77 -3.89
CA ARG A 68 -7.77 5.33 -4.07
C ARG A 68 -8.36 4.73 -2.79
N LEU A 69 -7.59 3.93 -2.06
CA LEU A 69 -8.04 3.31 -0.81
C LEU A 69 -8.27 4.33 0.33
N ALA A 70 -7.70 5.52 0.25
CA ALA A 70 -7.92 6.58 1.24
C ALA A 70 -9.41 7.02 1.34
N SER A 71 -10.21 6.78 0.31
CA SER A 71 -11.67 7.04 0.30
C SER A 71 -12.52 5.81 0.64
N GLU A 72 -11.90 4.66 0.90
CA GLU A 72 -12.56 3.40 1.19
C GLU A 72 -12.49 3.07 2.69
N PRO A 73 -13.36 2.21 3.21
CA PRO A 73 -13.26 1.70 4.59
C PRO A 73 -12.16 0.62 4.70
N LEU A 74 -11.00 0.89 4.10
CA LEU A 74 -9.85 0.01 4.01
C LEU A 74 -8.63 0.76 4.51
N GLU A 75 -7.93 0.19 5.49
CA GLU A 75 -6.72 0.79 6.07
C GLU A 75 -5.48 0.10 5.51
N LEU A 76 -4.75 0.80 4.65
CA LEU A 76 -3.55 0.28 4.03
C LEU A 76 -2.38 0.27 5.00
N THR A 77 -1.84 -0.90 5.25
CA THR A 77 -0.70 -1.12 6.14
C THR A 77 0.49 -1.67 5.33
N TYR A 78 1.58 -0.94 5.33
CA TYR A 78 2.79 -1.34 4.60
C TYR A 78 3.60 -2.37 5.38
N CYS A 79 3.88 -3.52 4.76
CA CYS A 79 4.78 -4.55 5.27
C CYS A 79 6.01 -4.66 4.41
N HIS A 80 7.09 -4.03 4.83
CA HIS A 80 8.38 -4.17 4.17
C HIS A 80 8.98 -5.54 4.48
N ASN A 81 9.48 -6.24 3.46
CA ASN A 81 10.28 -7.44 3.61
C ASN A 81 9.51 -8.72 4.01
N VAL A 82 9.08 -9.48 3.02
CA VAL A 82 8.33 -10.74 3.16
C VAL A 82 9.18 -12.01 3.03
N THR A 83 10.51 -11.90 2.90
CA THR A 83 11.44 -13.05 2.86
C THR A 83 11.75 -13.63 4.24
N LEU A 84 10.87 -13.42 5.21
CA LEU A 84 11.04 -13.83 6.59
C LEU A 84 10.37 -15.17 6.87
N GLY A 85 10.90 -15.88 7.86
CA GLY A 85 10.21 -17.06 8.40
C GLY A 85 8.82 -16.69 8.97
N ARG A 86 7.93 -17.68 9.10
CA ARG A 86 6.53 -17.49 9.54
C ARG A 86 6.39 -16.60 10.79
N ARG A 87 7.25 -16.82 11.80
CA ARG A 87 7.22 -16.04 13.05
C ARG A 87 7.52 -14.55 12.80
N ASP A 88 8.55 -14.27 12.05
CA ASP A 88 9.00 -12.90 11.81
C ASP A 88 8.05 -12.16 10.88
N PHE A 89 7.39 -12.85 9.96
CA PHE A 89 6.30 -12.31 9.15
C PHE A 89 5.15 -11.80 10.03
N TYR A 90 4.61 -12.62 10.93
CA TYR A 90 3.54 -12.17 11.84
C TYR A 90 3.99 -11.07 12.80
N ARG A 91 5.24 -11.08 13.23
CA ARG A 91 5.80 -9.98 14.02
C ARG A 91 5.83 -8.67 13.26
N GLN A 92 6.17 -8.70 11.98
CA GLN A 92 6.13 -7.50 11.13
C GLN A 92 4.71 -6.98 10.95
N LEU A 93 3.73 -7.85 10.74
CA LEU A 93 2.32 -7.44 10.69
C LEU A 93 1.89 -6.74 12.00
N CYS A 94 2.26 -7.29 13.16
CA CYS A 94 2.00 -6.64 14.45
C CYS A 94 2.64 -5.25 14.53
N LEU A 95 3.92 -5.13 14.17
CA LEU A 95 4.62 -3.84 14.19
C LEU A 95 3.98 -2.82 13.24
N ALA A 96 3.58 -3.26 12.04
CA ALA A 96 2.92 -2.43 11.04
C ALA A 96 1.55 -1.90 11.52
N LEU A 97 0.85 -2.67 12.37
CA LEU A 97 -0.38 -2.26 13.05
C LEU A 97 -0.15 -1.50 14.37
N GLY A 98 1.11 -1.15 14.70
CA GLY A 98 1.45 -0.46 15.94
C GLY A 98 1.37 -1.32 17.21
N MET A 99 1.26 -2.64 17.06
CA MET A 99 1.18 -3.58 18.17
C MET A 99 2.57 -3.95 18.69
N ARG A 100 2.65 -4.32 19.96
CA ARG A 100 3.87 -4.92 20.53
C ARG A 100 3.87 -6.42 20.27
N PRO A 101 4.84 -6.98 19.52
CA PRO A 101 4.90 -8.41 19.25
C PRO A 101 5.25 -9.18 20.52
N VAL A 102 4.52 -10.28 20.76
CA VAL A 102 4.74 -11.22 21.88
C VAL A 102 5.76 -12.31 21.51
N ALA A 103 6.21 -13.10 22.49
CA ALA A 103 7.38 -13.96 22.35
C ALA A 103 7.18 -15.17 21.41
N THR A 104 6.00 -15.80 21.36
CA THR A 104 5.78 -17.03 20.60
C THR A 104 4.97 -16.77 19.31
N ALA A 105 5.22 -17.60 18.28
CA ALA A 105 4.50 -17.47 17.00
C ALA A 105 2.97 -17.64 17.14
N GLY A 106 2.52 -18.56 17.99
CA GLY A 106 1.10 -18.79 18.27
C GLY A 106 0.45 -17.60 18.98
N ALA A 107 1.12 -17.02 19.97
CA ALA A 107 0.62 -15.85 20.69
C ALA A 107 0.60 -14.62 19.79
N VAL A 108 1.60 -14.45 18.90
CA VAL A 108 1.62 -13.36 17.89
C VAL A 108 0.45 -13.48 16.94
N PHE A 109 0.19 -14.69 16.41
CA PHE A 109 -0.94 -14.94 15.52
C PHE A 109 -2.29 -14.63 16.19
N PHE A 110 -2.47 -15.12 17.43
CA PHE A 110 -3.71 -14.88 18.17
C PHE A 110 -3.93 -13.39 18.46
N ALA A 111 -2.89 -12.68 18.93
CA ALA A 111 -2.97 -11.25 19.19
C ALA A 111 -3.29 -10.44 17.91
N LEU A 112 -2.65 -10.81 16.80
CA LEU A 112 -2.91 -10.18 15.49
C LEU A 112 -4.36 -10.41 15.04
N SER A 113 -4.84 -11.65 15.11
CA SER A 113 -6.22 -12.00 14.70
C SER A 113 -7.25 -11.24 15.54
N SER A 114 -7.07 -11.21 16.87
CA SER A 114 -7.98 -10.48 17.77
C SER A 114 -7.98 -8.98 17.47
N HIS A 115 -6.81 -8.39 17.21
CA HIS A 115 -6.70 -6.97 16.89
C HIS A 115 -7.36 -6.62 15.55
N VAL A 116 -7.17 -7.46 14.52
CA VAL A 116 -7.83 -7.27 13.21
C VAL A 116 -9.36 -7.36 13.34
N GLU A 117 -9.87 -8.29 14.14
CA GLU A 117 -11.30 -8.39 14.41
C GLU A 117 -11.83 -7.16 15.17
N GLU A 118 -11.09 -6.64 16.14
CA GLU A 118 -11.42 -5.43 16.88
C GLU A 118 -11.48 -4.20 15.97
N LEU A 119 -10.46 -4.01 15.11
CA LEU A 119 -10.46 -2.95 14.10
C LEU A 119 -11.70 -3.01 13.19
N GLY A 120 -12.08 -4.20 12.75
CA GLY A 120 -13.26 -4.40 11.94
C GLY A 120 -14.56 -4.02 12.64
N ARG A 121 -14.65 -4.27 13.97
CA ARG A 121 -15.85 -3.95 14.78
C ARG A 121 -15.91 -2.46 15.14
N GLU A 122 -14.81 -1.88 15.63
CA GLU A 122 -14.79 -0.52 16.16
C GLU A 122 -14.71 0.55 15.07
N ARG A 123 -13.80 0.39 14.12
CA ARG A 123 -13.53 1.39 13.09
C ARG A 123 -14.29 1.15 11.79
N ARG A 124 -14.95 0.02 11.64
CA ARG A 124 -15.53 -0.45 10.38
C ARG A 124 -14.54 -0.40 9.22
N ALA A 125 -13.25 -0.45 9.53
CA ALA A 125 -12.17 -0.44 8.57
C ALA A 125 -11.50 -1.83 8.56
N HIS A 126 -11.10 -2.27 7.38
CA HIS A 126 -10.41 -3.55 7.23
C HIS A 126 -8.94 -3.27 6.86
N PRO A 127 -7.96 -3.81 7.61
CA PRO A 127 -6.56 -3.63 7.27
C PRO A 127 -6.23 -4.37 5.96
N VAL A 128 -5.56 -3.67 5.07
CA VAL A 128 -5.00 -4.20 3.82
C VAL A 128 -3.49 -4.18 3.96
N PHE A 129 -2.87 -5.34 3.95
CA PHE A 129 -1.41 -5.48 4.02
C PHE A 129 -0.81 -5.48 2.61
N LEU A 130 0.16 -4.58 2.41
CA LEU A 130 0.86 -4.42 1.15
C LEU A 130 2.35 -4.69 1.32
#